data_8fcb2e41f02530333a5d015c95fac601
#
_entry.id   8fcb2e41f02530333a5d015c95fac601
#
_cell.length_a   1.000
_cell.length_b   1.000
_cell.length_c   1.000
_cell.angle_alpha   90.00
_cell.angle_beta   90.00
_cell.angle_gamma   90.00
#
_symmetry.space_group_name_H-M   'P 1'
#
loop_
_entity.id
_entity.type
_entity.pdbx_description
1 polymer ?
#
loop_
_entity_poly.entity_id
_entity_poly.type
_entity_poly.pdbx_seq_one_letter_code
_entity_poly.pdbx_strand_id
1 'polypeptide(L)'
;MAVIKELIRSEADGTISFGDYTLNAKAKLDNFEHQGDVYKVKTYNEITKLERNGMFVYESVPGTAVLGLKATEAGVQFKVEGTEDAQVTLELEEETEYEITIDGTSAGKMKTNLGGKLSVSVELGNTTTAVVIQKC
;
A
#
# COMPACT_ATOMS: atom_id res chain seq x y z
N MET A 1 -1.62 -13.45 11.72
CA MET A 1 -2.05 -12.36 10.84
C MET A 1 -1.40 -11.07 11.29
N ALA A 2 -0.82 -10.34 10.36
CA ALA A 2 0.03 -9.19 10.66
C ALA A 2 -0.70 -7.84 10.51
N VAL A 3 -1.89 -7.74 11.09
CA VAL A 3 -2.62 -6.47 11.07
C VAL A 3 -1.94 -5.46 12.00
N ILE A 4 -2.11 -4.18 11.70
CA ILE A 4 -1.54 -3.09 12.46
C ILE A 4 -2.62 -2.53 13.39
N LYS A 5 -2.59 -2.97 14.64
CA LYS A 5 -3.64 -2.63 15.61
C LYS A 5 -3.71 -1.14 15.91
N GLU A 6 -2.59 -0.47 15.87
CA GLU A 6 -2.52 0.99 16.05
C GLU A 6 -2.88 1.76 14.76
N LEU A 7 -3.29 1.06 13.72
CA LEU A 7 -3.69 1.52 12.39
C LEU A 7 -2.52 1.93 11.52
N ILE A 8 -1.46 2.51 12.08
CA ILE A 8 -0.26 2.93 11.36
C ILE A 8 0.89 3.01 12.35
N ARG A 9 2.09 2.61 11.91
CA ARG A 9 3.28 2.71 12.75
C ARG A 9 4.54 2.88 11.90
N SER A 10 5.57 3.50 12.48
CA SER A 10 6.90 3.59 11.88
C SER A 10 7.68 2.33 12.23
N GLU A 11 8.41 1.79 11.26
CA GLU A 11 9.29 0.66 11.50
C GLU A 11 10.72 1.15 11.74
N ALA A 12 11.53 0.30 12.39
CA ALA A 12 12.91 0.66 12.75
C ALA A 12 13.79 0.91 11.51
N ASP A 13 13.45 0.33 10.38
CA ASP A 13 14.21 0.46 9.14
C ASP A 13 13.81 1.69 8.31
N GLY A 14 12.94 2.54 8.85
CA GLY A 14 12.49 3.75 8.16
C GLY A 14 11.27 3.55 7.28
N THR A 15 10.75 2.33 7.19
CA THR A 15 9.53 2.07 6.43
C THR A 15 8.31 2.31 7.31
N ILE A 16 7.12 2.23 6.70
CA ILE A 16 5.86 2.46 7.40
C ILE A 16 4.93 1.26 7.17
N SER A 17 4.20 0.88 8.22
CA SER A 17 3.22 -0.20 8.14
C SER A 17 1.86 0.31 8.57
N PHE A 18 0.80 -0.16 7.92
CA PHE A 18 -0.54 0.34 8.21
C PHE A 18 -1.62 -0.65 7.77
N GLY A 19 -2.82 -0.44 8.31
CA GLY A 19 -4.01 -1.18 7.89
C GLY A 19 -4.42 -2.30 8.82
N ASP A 20 -5.73 -2.41 9.05
CA ASP A 20 -6.33 -3.49 9.83
C ASP A 20 -7.64 -3.90 9.16
N TYR A 21 -7.58 -4.92 8.33
CA TYR A 21 -8.71 -5.43 7.58
C TYR A 21 -9.64 -6.31 8.41
N THR A 22 -9.30 -6.55 9.68
CA THR A 22 -10.15 -7.35 10.57
C THR A 22 -11.27 -6.53 11.21
N LEU A 23 -11.20 -5.21 11.10
CA LEU A 23 -12.19 -4.32 11.69
C LEU A 23 -13.49 -4.36 10.91
N ASN A 24 -14.62 -4.40 11.63
CA ASN A 24 -15.95 -4.39 11.03
C ASN A 24 -16.47 -2.99 10.74
N ALA A 25 -15.88 -1.99 11.36
CA ALA A 25 -16.27 -0.60 11.20
C ALA A 25 -15.05 0.25 10.85
N LYS A 26 -15.26 1.27 10.05
CA LYS A 26 -14.21 2.17 9.57
C LYS A 26 -13.48 2.84 10.73
N ALA A 27 -12.16 2.74 10.73
CA ALA A 27 -11.29 3.41 11.68
C ALA A 27 -10.37 4.37 10.94
N LYS A 28 -10.08 5.51 11.56
CA LYS A 28 -9.23 6.55 10.96
C LYS A 28 -8.23 7.04 12.00
N LEU A 29 -7.04 7.39 11.51
CA LEU A 29 -6.02 8.06 12.32
C LEU A 29 -5.39 9.16 11.47
N ASP A 30 -5.43 10.40 11.97
CA ASP A 30 -4.86 11.57 11.30
C ASP A 30 -3.58 12.01 11.99
N ASN A 31 -2.84 12.88 11.32
CA ASN A 31 -1.70 13.57 11.91
C ASN A 31 -0.60 12.64 12.42
N PHE A 32 -0.41 11.50 11.77
CA PHE A 32 0.68 10.60 12.13
C PHE A 32 1.97 11.11 11.46
N GLU A 33 2.96 11.47 12.26
CA GLU A 33 4.22 11.99 11.76
C GLU A 33 5.23 10.87 11.53
N HIS A 34 5.86 10.88 10.34
CA HIS A 34 6.89 9.91 9.98
C HIS A 34 7.87 10.57 9.01
N GLN A 35 9.13 10.69 9.41
CA GLN A 35 10.21 11.24 8.60
C GLN A 35 9.87 12.61 7.97
N GLY A 36 9.24 13.49 8.75
CA GLY A 36 8.92 14.83 8.32
C GLY A 36 7.62 14.98 7.54
N ASP A 37 6.94 13.88 7.25
CA ASP A 37 5.65 13.89 6.56
C ASP A 37 4.52 13.56 7.52
N VAL A 38 3.32 13.98 7.17
CA VAL A 38 2.11 13.75 7.97
C VAL A 38 1.19 12.80 7.21
N TYR A 39 0.84 11.68 7.85
CA TYR A 39 0.05 10.63 7.25
C TYR A 39 -1.35 10.54 7.84
N LYS A 40 -2.28 10.08 7.03
CA LYS A 40 -3.64 9.77 7.44
C LYS A 40 -4.00 8.39 6.89
N VAL A 41 -4.56 7.55 7.75
CA VAL A 41 -5.00 6.21 7.36
C VAL A 41 -6.48 6.05 7.63
N LYS A 42 -7.16 5.33 6.74
CA LYS A 42 -8.54 4.87 6.91
C LYS A 42 -8.53 3.38 6.58
N THR A 43 -9.04 2.55 7.47
CA THR A 43 -8.97 1.12 7.27
C THR A 43 -10.11 0.37 7.96
N TYR A 44 -10.61 -0.65 7.31
CA TYR A 44 -11.51 -1.66 7.86
C TYR A 44 -11.67 -2.76 6.80
N ASN A 45 -12.63 -3.67 6.95
CA ASN A 45 -12.71 -4.84 6.08
C ASN A 45 -12.99 -4.51 4.60
N GLU A 46 -13.57 -3.36 4.29
CA GLU A 46 -13.93 -3.02 2.90
C GLU A 46 -12.87 -2.20 2.18
N ILE A 47 -12.03 -1.45 2.89
CA ILE A 47 -11.03 -0.59 2.26
C ILE A 47 -9.89 -0.27 3.21
N THR A 48 -8.69 -0.12 2.67
CA THR A 48 -7.55 0.48 3.37
C THR A 48 -7.00 1.58 2.47
N LYS A 49 -6.85 2.79 3.03
CA LYS A 49 -6.37 3.95 2.28
C LYS A 49 -5.36 4.72 3.10
N LEU A 50 -4.26 5.12 2.45
CA LEU A 50 -3.21 5.92 3.06
C LEU A 50 -3.01 7.20 2.27
N GLU A 51 -2.93 8.34 2.98
CA GLU A 51 -2.60 9.64 2.41
C GLU A 51 -1.35 10.19 3.11
N ARG A 52 -0.51 10.90 2.36
CA ARG A 52 0.68 11.57 2.87
C ARG A 52 0.58 13.04 2.51
N ASN A 53 0.61 13.92 3.51
CA ASN A 53 0.49 15.36 3.31
C ASN A 53 -0.77 15.72 2.50
N GLY A 54 -1.87 14.98 2.74
CA GLY A 54 -3.13 15.19 2.04
C GLY A 54 -3.21 14.59 0.65
N MET A 55 -2.16 13.88 0.20
CA MET A 55 -2.11 13.29 -1.14
C MET A 55 -2.21 11.79 -1.09
N PHE A 56 -2.86 11.22 -2.10
CA PHE A 56 -3.07 9.78 -2.22
C PHE A 56 -1.74 9.03 -2.28
N VAL A 57 -1.62 7.94 -1.53
CA VAL A 57 -0.45 7.06 -1.57
C VAL A 57 -0.86 5.65 -1.94
N TYR A 58 -1.85 5.08 -1.24
CA TYR A 58 -2.22 3.67 -1.36
C TYR A 58 -3.71 3.51 -1.11
N GLU A 59 -4.34 2.60 -1.85
CA GLU A 59 -5.72 2.20 -1.59
C GLU A 59 -5.89 0.74 -1.99
N SER A 60 -6.57 -0.02 -1.16
CA SER A 60 -6.93 -1.39 -1.51
C SER A 60 -8.42 -1.64 -1.28
N VAL A 61 -9.01 -2.46 -2.14
CA VAL A 61 -10.39 -2.91 -2.03
C VAL A 61 -10.40 -4.41 -2.30
N PRO A 62 -10.82 -5.24 -1.35
CA PRO A 62 -11.18 -4.92 0.03
C PRO A 62 -9.99 -4.49 0.88
N GLY A 63 -10.19 -4.29 2.18
CA GLY A 63 -9.15 -3.85 3.08
C GLY A 63 -7.99 -4.81 3.20
N THR A 64 -6.80 -4.29 3.46
CA THR A 64 -5.56 -5.05 3.62
C THR A 64 -4.75 -4.47 4.76
N ALA A 65 -3.70 -5.19 5.13
CA ALA A 65 -2.62 -4.67 5.98
C ALA A 65 -1.36 -4.61 5.14
N VAL A 66 -0.63 -3.50 5.25
CA VAL A 66 0.60 -3.27 4.49
C VAL A 66 1.77 -3.18 5.46
N LEU A 67 2.83 -3.92 5.16
CA LEU A 67 4.01 -4.00 6.00
C LEU A 67 5.22 -3.47 5.26
N GLY A 68 5.93 -2.53 5.90
CA GLY A 68 7.21 -2.07 5.39
C GLY A 68 7.14 -1.34 4.05
N LEU A 69 6.16 -0.45 3.89
CA LEU A 69 6.07 0.35 2.66
C LEU A 69 7.27 1.27 2.54
N LYS A 70 7.97 1.18 1.42
CA LYS A 70 9.10 2.02 1.11
C LYS A 70 8.92 2.62 -0.28
N ALA A 71 8.80 3.94 -0.34
CA ALA A 71 8.66 4.67 -1.60
C ALA A 71 9.93 5.45 -1.89
N THR A 72 10.44 5.34 -3.13
CA THR A 72 11.61 6.06 -3.61
C THR A 72 11.33 6.61 -4.99
N GLU A 73 12.27 7.34 -5.58
CA GLU A 73 12.14 7.81 -6.96
C GLU A 73 12.08 6.65 -7.96
N ALA A 74 12.64 5.50 -7.58
CA ALA A 74 12.65 4.31 -8.45
C ALA A 74 11.34 3.52 -8.41
N GLY A 75 10.49 3.76 -7.40
CA GLY A 75 9.23 3.04 -7.28
C GLY A 75 8.82 2.79 -5.84
N VAL A 76 8.13 1.70 -5.60
CA VAL A 76 7.61 1.37 -4.28
C VAL A 76 7.71 -0.13 -4.04
N GLN A 77 7.96 -0.52 -2.79
CA GLN A 77 7.92 -1.93 -2.40
C GLN A 77 7.28 -2.07 -1.04
N PHE A 78 6.58 -3.17 -0.85
CA PHE A 78 5.87 -3.44 0.39
C PHE A 78 5.44 -4.91 0.43
N LYS A 79 5.00 -5.35 1.61
CA LYS A 79 4.31 -6.63 1.77
C LYS A 79 2.86 -6.33 2.10
N VAL A 80 1.96 -7.16 1.59
CA VAL A 80 0.53 -6.96 1.80
C VAL A 80 -0.13 -8.25 2.23
N GLU A 81 -1.09 -8.15 3.15
CA GLU A 81 -1.85 -9.27 3.67
C GLU A 81 -3.33 -8.95 3.69
N GLY A 82 -4.16 -9.94 3.42
CA GLY A 82 -5.61 -9.81 3.45
C GLY A 82 -6.28 -11.17 3.39
N THR A 83 -7.60 -11.19 3.55
CA THR A 83 -8.38 -12.43 3.56
C THR A 83 -8.79 -12.90 2.18
N GLU A 84 -8.79 -12.00 1.21
CA GLU A 84 -9.18 -12.32 -0.17
C GLU A 84 -8.40 -11.45 -1.15
N ASP A 85 -8.52 -11.78 -2.43
CA ASP A 85 -7.85 -11.03 -3.48
C ASP A 85 -8.25 -9.56 -3.42
N ALA A 86 -7.28 -8.68 -3.65
CA ALA A 86 -7.49 -7.25 -3.53
C ALA A 86 -6.98 -6.51 -4.75
N GLN A 87 -7.64 -5.43 -5.09
CA GLN A 87 -7.15 -4.48 -6.06
C GLN A 87 -6.43 -3.36 -5.30
N VAL A 88 -5.15 -3.18 -5.62
CA VAL A 88 -4.29 -2.20 -4.98
C VAL A 88 -4.00 -1.09 -5.97
N THR A 89 -4.27 0.16 -5.57
CA THR A 89 -3.99 1.34 -6.37
C THR A 89 -2.94 2.19 -5.67
N LEU A 90 -1.95 2.61 -6.43
CA LEU A 90 -0.83 3.43 -5.94
C LEU A 90 -0.71 4.67 -6.80
N GLU A 91 -0.23 5.76 -6.22
CA GLU A 91 0.09 6.96 -6.98
C GLU A 91 1.61 7.09 -7.08
N LEU A 92 2.10 7.08 -8.30
CA LEU A 92 3.51 7.13 -8.63
C LEU A 92 3.74 8.29 -9.61
N GLU A 93 4.86 8.28 -10.32
CA GLU A 93 5.12 9.31 -11.32
C GLU A 93 4.16 9.15 -12.49
N GLU A 94 3.64 10.26 -13.02
CA GLU A 94 2.65 10.23 -14.10
C GLU A 94 3.25 9.74 -15.41
N GLU A 95 2.43 9.06 -16.23
CA GLU A 95 2.78 8.57 -17.56
C GLU A 95 4.13 7.86 -17.63
N THR A 96 4.42 7.05 -16.62
CA THR A 96 5.70 6.36 -16.47
C THR A 96 5.46 4.85 -16.45
N GLU A 97 6.35 4.11 -17.12
CA GLU A 97 6.25 2.65 -17.16
C GLU A 97 6.99 2.04 -15.98
N TYR A 98 6.33 1.06 -15.33
CA TYR A 98 6.88 0.34 -14.18
C TYR A 98 6.77 -1.17 -14.41
N GLU A 99 7.77 -1.90 -13.92
CA GLU A 99 7.70 -3.36 -13.86
C GLU A 99 7.18 -3.77 -12.50
N ILE A 100 6.25 -4.73 -12.50
CA ILE A 100 5.60 -5.22 -11.29
C ILE A 100 6.08 -6.62 -11.01
N THR A 101 6.58 -6.85 -9.80
CA THR A 101 7.03 -8.16 -9.34
C THR A 101 6.22 -8.54 -8.11
N ILE A 102 5.63 -9.73 -8.15
CA ILE A 102 4.82 -10.26 -7.04
C ILE A 102 5.46 -11.56 -6.57
N ASP A 103 5.90 -11.59 -5.31
CA ASP A 103 6.61 -12.73 -4.71
C ASP A 103 7.78 -13.19 -5.56
N GLY A 104 8.54 -12.23 -6.12
CA GLY A 104 9.72 -12.52 -6.92
C GLY A 104 9.45 -12.89 -8.37
N THR A 105 8.19 -12.94 -8.78
CA THR A 105 7.82 -13.29 -10.15
C THR A 105 7.29 -12.06 -10.87
N SER A 106 7.79 -11.80 -12.07
CA SER A 106 7.35 -10.66 -12.86
C SER A 106 5.87 -10.82 -13.25
N ALA A 107 5.08 -9.79 -12.97
CA ALA A 107 3.68 -9.72 -13.38
C ALA A 107 3.50 -8.83 -14.62
N GLY A 108 4.61 -8.40 -15.23
CA GLY A 108 4.58 -7.59 -16.43
C GLY A 108 4.86 -6.12 -16.16
N LYS A 109 4.66 -5.32 -17.19
CA LYS A 109 4.87 -3.87 -17.13
C LYS A 109 3.56 -3.14 -17.26
N MET A 110 3.42 -2.03 -16.53
CA MET A 110 2.23 -1.18 -16.59
C MET A 110 2.66 0.28 -16.62
N LYS A 111 1.88 1.09 -17.30
CA LYS A 111 2.13 2.53 -17.38
C LYS A 111 1.09 3.25 -16.53
N THR A 112 1.55 4.20 -15.72
CA THR A 112 0.64 5.04 -14.93
C THR A 112 -0.17 5.95 -15.85
N ASN A 113 -1.33 6.41 -15.35
CA ASN A 113 -2.16 7.36 -16.08
C ASN A 113 -1.68 8.79 -15.87
N LEU A 114 -2.45 9.77 -16.35
CA LEU A 114 -2.13 11.20 -16.21
C LEU A 114 -2.04 11.64 -14.74
N GLY A 115 -2.77 10.98 -13.86
CA GLY A 115 -2.70 11.27 -12.43
C GLY A 115 -1.65 10.47 -11.67
N GLY A 116 -0.85 9.68 -12.38
CA GLY A 116 0.17 8.85 -11.76
C GLY A 116 -0.38 7.57 -11.11
N LYS A 117 -1.64 7.23 -11.36
CA LYS A 117 -2.27 6.06 -10.73
C LYS A 117 -1.95 4.77 -11.48
N LEU A 118 -1.75 3.72 -10.69
CA LEU A 118 -1.49 2.37 -11.20
C LEU A 118 -2.21 1.39 -10.30
N SER A 119 -2.99 0.48 -10.91
CA SER A 119 -3.76 -0.52 -10.17
C SER A 119 -3.27 -1.92 -10.49
N VAL A 120 -3.12 -2.73 -9.44
CA VAL A 120 -2.62 -4.10 -9.55
C VAL A 120 -3.56 -5.02 -8.78
N SER A 121 -3.90 -6.16 -9.36
CA SER A 121 -4.65 -7.19 -8.66
C SER A 121 -3.67 -8.11 -7.97
N VAL A 122 -3.85 -8.32 -6.67
CA VAL A 122 -2.97 -9.15 -5.85
C VAL A 122 -3.78 -10.29 -5.27
N GLU A 123 -3.30 -11.52 -5.48
CA GLU A 123 -3.95 -12.69 -4.90
C GLU A 123 -3.49 -12.83 -3.45
N LEU A 124 -4.46 -12.80 -2.54
CA LEU A 124 -4.23 -12.94 -1.12
C LEU A 124 -5.08 -14.08 -0.59
N GLY A 125 -4.61 -14.78 0.38
CA GLY A 125 -5.34 -15.91 0.95
C GLY A 125 -4.79 -16.21 2.32
N ASN A 126 -4.77 -15.18 3.18
CA ASN A 126 -4.20 -15.27 4.52
C ASN A 126 -2.69 -15.48 4.52
N THR A 127 -2.04 -15.15 3.40
CA THR A 127 -0.58 -15.18 3.29
C THR A 127 -0.08 -13.77 2.97
N THR A 128 1.16 -13.50 3.36
CA THR A 128 1.81 -12.22 3.06
C THR A 128 2.41 -12.29 1.67
N THR A 129 2.10 -11.30 0.84
CA THR A 129 2.59 -11.23 -0.54
C THR A 129 3.51 -10.03 -0.70
N ALA A 130 4.70 -10.25 -1.26
CA ALA A 130 5.65 -9.17 -1.51
C ALA A 130 5.37 -8.53 -2.87
N VAL A 131 5.27 -7.21 -2.90
CA VAL A 131 5.02 -6.44 -4.14
C VAL A 131 6.15 -5.46 -4.33
N VAL A 132 6.76 -5.48 -5.51
CA VAL A 132 7.79 -4.52 -5.91
C VAL A 132 7.35 -3.89 -7.22
N ILE A 133 7.27 -2.57 -7.24
CA ILE A 133 6.90 -1.80 -8.44
C ILE A 133 8.07 -0.87 -8.71
N GLN A 134 8.76 -1.12 -9.80
CA GLN A 134 10.02 -0.45 -10.11
C GLN A 134 9.98 0.20 -11.48
N LYS A 135 10.42 1.46 -11.54
CA LYS A 135 10.50 2.22 -12.79
C LYS A 135 11.40 1.49 -13.80
N CYS A 136 10.92 1.39 -15.03
CA CYS A 136 11.69 0.78 -16.12
C CYS A 136 12.83 1.68 -16.60
#